data_2ae50ff83814c54fb7dfffe8930422b4
#
_entry.id   2ae50ff83814c54fb7dfffe8930422b4
#
_cell.length_a   1.000
_cell.length_b   1.000
_cell.length_c   1.000
_cell.angle_alpha   90.00
_cell.angle_beta   90.00
_cell.angle_gamma   90.00
#
_symmetry.space_group_name_H-M   'P 1'
#
loop_
_entity.id
_entity.type
_entity.pdbx_description
1 polymer ?
#
loop_
_entity_poly.entity_id
_entity_poly.type
_entity_poly.pdbx_seq_one_letter_code
_entity_poly.pdbx_strand_id
1 'polypeptide(L)'
;MKYPLAYDTWDNQEIEAIQEVIKKGRYTMGSQVKKFEKEFCDYFHCTHTVMVNSGSTANLLILGTLAEKYKLRGNIIVPTVSWSTTYFPLHQYGFVMNFVDIDKDTL
;
A
#
# COMPACT_ATOMS: atom_id res chain seq x y z
N MET A 1 22.48 18.22 9.70
CA MET A 1 21.52 17.15 10.06
C MET A 1 21.33 16.30 8.81
N LYS A 2 21.47 14.98 8.89
CA LYS A 2 21.21 14.09 7.74
C LYS A 2 19.81 13.52 7.92
N TYR A 3 18.98 13.68 6.92
CA TYR A 3 17.66 13.04 6.88
C TYR A 3 17.79 11.74 6.07
N PRO A 4 17.85 10.57 6.73
CA PRO A 4 17.93 9.30 6.01
C PRO A 4 16.59 9.00 5.34
N LEU A 5 16.64 8.28 4.23
CA LEU A 5 15.45 7.86 3.49
C LEU A 5 14.57 6.90 4.28
N ALA A 6 15.20 6.09 5.14
CA ALA A 6 14.50 5.14 6.00
C ALA A 6 15.29 4.92 7.30
N TYR A 7 14.57 4.53 8.35
CA TYR A 7 15.12 4.01 9.58
C TYR A 7 14.74 2.55 9.75
N ASP A 8 15.68 1.78 10.26
CA ASP A 8 15.37 0.44 10.76
C ASP A 8 14.79 0.56 12.17
N THR A 9 13.56 0.10 12.33
CA THR A 9 12.85 0.10 13.61
C THR A 9 12.63 -1.30 14.16
N TRP A 10 13.22 -2.31 13.50
CA TRP A 10 13.08 -3.71 13.90
C TRP A 10 13.80 -3.98 15.21
N ASP A 11 13.14 -4.75 16.08
CA ASP A 11 13.71 -5.29 17.30
C ASP A 11 13.47 -6.81 17.42
N ASN A 12 13.60 -7.34 18.61
CA ASN A 12 13.40 -8.77 18.84
C ASN A 12 11.96 -9.22 18.62
N GLN A 13 10.97 -8.35 18.72
CA GLN A 13 9.57 -8.71 18.57
C GLN A 13 9.25 -9.13 17.13
N GLU A 14 9.78 -8.41 16.12
CA GLU A 14 9.62 -8.77 14.72
C GLU A 14 10.32 -10.10 14.41
N ILE A 15 11.52 -10.30 14.95
CA ILE A 15 12.30 -11.54 14.77
C ILE A 15 11.55 -12.74 15.36
N GLU A 16 11.04 -12.61 16.58
CA GLU A 16 10.26 -13.66 17.24
C GLU A 16 8.97 -13.98 16.48
N ALA A 17 8.26 -12.95 15.99
CA ALA A 17 7.06 -13.12 15.20
C ALA A 17 7.32 -13.91 13.90
N ILE A 18 8.42 -13.63 13.21
CA ILE A 18 8.85 -14.36 12.02
C ILE A 18 9.17 -15.82 12.37
N GLN A 19 9.92 -16.04 13.43
CA GLN A 19 10.25 -17.40 13.89
C GLN A 19 9.00 -18.23 14.21
N GLU A 20 7.99 -17.63 14.82
CA GLU A 20 6.71 -18.30 15.08
C GLU A 20 5.97 -18.70 13.80
N VAL A 21 6.01 -17.85 12.76
CA VAL A 21 5.45 -18.18 11.45
C VAL A 21 6.20 -19.36 10.82
N ILE A 22 7.53 -19.36 10.91
CA ILE A 22 8.38 -20.46 10.41
C ILE A 22 8.05 -21.76 11.13
N LYS A 23 7.97 -21.75 12.45
CA LYS A 23 7.60 -22.94 13.26
C LYS A 23 6.23 -23.51 12.89
N LYS A 24 5.27 -22.65 12.56
CA LYS A 24 3.92 -23.06 12.13
C LYS A 24 3.85 -23.62 10.72
N GLY A 25 4.88 -23.39 9.90
CA GLY A 25 4.99 -23.91 8.54
C GLY A 25 3.94 -23.37 7.55
N ARG A 26 3.24 -22.27 7.88
CA ARG A 26 2.25 -21.67 6.98
C ARG A 26 2.64 -20.24 6.61
N TYR A 27 3.15 -20.08 5.40
CA TYR A 27 3.79 -18.86 4.91
C TYR A 27 2.86 -17.96 4.06
N THR A 28 1.63 -18.39 3.80
CA THR A 28 0.68 -17.62 3.01
C THR A 28 -0.72 -17.70 3.61
N MET A 29 -1.48 -16.61 3.51
CA MET A 29 -2.91 -16.51 3.84
C MET A 29 -3.34 -17.24 5.12
N GLY A 30 -2.48 -17.19 6.13
CA GLY A 30 -2.69 -17.88 7.41
C GLY A 30 -3.38 -17.01 8.45
N SER A 31 -3.28 -17.44 9.70
CA SER A 31 -3.87 -16.75 10.86
C SER A 31 -3.30 -15.34 11.06
N GLN A 32 -2.02 -15.12 10.72
CA GLN A 32 -1.40 -13.81 10.84
C GLN A 32 -1.98 -12.79 9.86
N VAL A 33 -2.25 -13.20 8.61
CA VAL A 33 -2.92 -12.36 7.63
C VAL A 33 -4.32 -11.96 8.12
N LYS A 34 -5.11 -12.93 8.59
CA LYS A 34 -6.45 -12.67 9.15
C LYS A 34 -6.42 -11.74 10.35
N LYS A 35 -5.41 -11.92 11.22
CA LYS A 35 -5.21 -11.05 12.38
C LYS A 35 -4.91 -9.62 11.93
N PHE A 36 -3.96 -9.45 11.01
CA PHE A 36 -3.61 -8.15 10.46
C PHE A 36 -4.82 -7.45 9.81
N GLU A 37 -5.56 -8.16 8.95
CA GLU A 37 -6.74 -7.60 8.28
C GLU A 37 -7.80 -7.13 9.28
N LYS A 38 -8.02 -7.92 10.35
CA LYS A 38 -8.95 -7.53 11.42
C LYS A 38 -8.46 -6.31 12.21
N GLU A 39 -7.21 -6.31 12.67
CA GLU A 39 -6.65 -5.21 13.46
C GLU A 39 -6.58 -3.91 12.65
N PHE A 40 -6.30 -4.00 11.36
CA PHE A 40 -6.32 -2.87 10.45
C PHE A 40 -7.73 -2.29 10.28
N CYS A 41 -8.75 -3.17 10.15
CA CYS A 41 -10.15 -2.73 10.13
C CYS A 41 -10.54 -2.01 11.44
N ASP A 42 -10.17 -2.58 12.57
CA ASP A 42 -10.48 -2.01 13.89
C ASP A 42 -9.80 -0.63 14.06
N TYR A 43 -8.53 -0.51 13.66
CA TYR A 43 -7.77 0.73 13.78
C TYR A 43 -8.25 1.86 12.86
N PHE A 44 -8.57 1.56 11.61
CA PHE A 44 -9.01 2.55 10.62
C PHE A 44 -10.53 2.67 10.51
N HIS A 45 -11.29 1.94 11.35
CA HIS A 45 -12.76 1.93 11.36
C HIS A 45 -13.36 1.59 9.97
N CYS A 46 -12.73 0.66 9.25
CA CYS A 46 -13.22 0.17 7.97
C CYS A 46 -13.87 -1.21 8.09
N THR A 47 -14.72 -1.55 7.13
CA THR A 47 -15.47 -2.81 7.16
C THR A 47 -14.63 -4.02 6.72
N HIS A 48 -13.75 -3.79 5.74
CA HIS A 48 -12.93 -4.85 5.15
C HIS A 48 -11.53 -4.36 4.83
N THR A 49 -10.57 -5.25 4.98
CA THR A 49 -9.17 -5.04 4.59
C THR A 49 -8.70 -6.27 3.81
N VAL A 50 -7.88 -6.04 2.82
CA VAL A 50 -7.20 -7.08 2.06
C VAL A 50 -5.70 -6.86 2.15
N MET A 51 -5.00 -7.79 2.78
CA MET A 51 -3.55 -7.74 2.86
C MET A 51 -2.92 -8.08 1.50
N VAL A 52 -1.93 -7.30 1.12
CA VAL A 52 -1.10 -7.51 -0.07
C VAL A 52 0.38 -7.46 0.31
N ASN A 53 1.26 -7.86 -0.60
CA ASN A 53 2.69 -7.97 -0.33
C ASN A 53 3.45 -6.63 -0.33
N SER A 54 2.85 -5.56 -0.86
CA SER A 54 3.49 -4.24 -0.93
C SER A 54 2.48 -3.12 -1.18
N GLY A 55 2.87 -1.87 -0.89
CA GLY A 55 2.11 -0.69 -1.26
C GLY A 55 1.88 -0.55 -2.77
N SER A 56 2.83 -1.00 -3.58
CA SER A 56 2.70 -1.04 -5.05
C SER A 56 1.53 -1.93 -5.49
N THR A 57 1.42 -3.11 -4.89
CA THR A 57 0.31 -4.04 -5.17
C THR A 57 -1.01 -3.51 -4.62
N ALA A 58 -0.98 -2.81 -3.48
CA ALA A 58 -2.16 -2.14 -2.94
C ALA A 58 -2.70 -1.10 -3.93
N ASN A 59 -1.84 -0.23 -4.46
CA ASN A 59 -2.21 0.75 -5.47
C ASN A 59 -2.79 0.09 -6.72
N LEU A 60 -2.15 -0.97 -7.20
CA LEU A 60 -2.62 -1.73 -8.37
C LEU A 60 -4.01 -2.32 -8.14
N LEU A 61 -4.25 -2.90 -6.97
CA LEU A 61 -5.54 -3.49 -6.61
C LEU A 61 -6.65 -2.45 -6.49
N ILE A 62 -6.36 -1.31 -5.86
CA ILE A 62 -7.31 -0.19 -5.73
C ILE A 62 -7.72 0.32 -7.12
N LEU A 63 -6.73 0.64 -7.96
CA LEU A 63 -6.99 1.19 -9.29
C LEU A 63 -7.64 0.17 -10.22
N GLY A 64 -7.26 -1.11 -10.13
CA GLY A 64 -7.93 -2.19 -10.82
C GLY A 64 -9.40 -2.32 -10.42
N THR A 65 -9.70 -2.19 -9.14
CA THR A 65 -11.07 -2.23 -8.64
C THR A 65 -11.89 -1.04 -9.16
N LEU A 66 -11.35 0.17 -9.11
CA LEU A 66 -11.99 1.37 -9.64
C LEU A 66 -12.25 1.24 -11.14
N ALA A 67 -11.26 0.76 -11.86
CA ALA A 67 -11.31 0.62 -13.29
C ALA A 67 -12.28 -0.48 -13.76
N GLU A 68 -12.22 -1.66 -13.15
CA GLU A 68 -12.95 -2.83 -13.64
C GLU A 68 -14.33 -2.98 -12.99
N LYS A 69 -14.42 -2.80 -11.69
CA LYS A 69 -15.70 -2.97 -10.98
C LYS A 69 -16.61 -1.75 -11.14
N TYR A 70 -16.05 -0.56 -10.96
CA TYR A 70 -16.83 0.69 -11.01
C TYR A 70 -16.79 1.38 -12.37
N LYS A 71 -16.04 0.81 -13.35
CA LYS A 71 -15.87 1.35 -14.71
C LYS A 71 -15.37 2.80 -14.71
N LEU A 72 -14.67 3.20 -13.68
CA LEU A 72 -14.09 4.54 -13.57
C LEU A 72 -12.86 4.63 -14.46
N ARG A 73 -12.86 5.63 -15.31
CA ARG A 73 -11.75 6.04 -16.19
C ARG A 73 -11.76 7.56 -16.27
N GLY A 74 -10.68 8.13 -16.70
CA GLY A 74 -10.61 9.58 -16.94
C GLY A 74 -9.41 10.23 -16.29
N ASN A 75 -9.56 11.52 -15.98
CA ASN A 75 -8.50 12.34 -15.43
C ASN A 75 -8.31 12.10 -13.93
N ILE A 76 -7.04 12.00 -13.53
CA ILE A 76 -6.65 11.91 -12.13
C ILE A 76 -5.50 12.89 -11.86
N ILE A 77 -5.58 13.58 -10.75
CA ILE A 77 -4.52 14.50 -10.31
C ILE A 77 -3.46 13.68 -9.57
N VAL A 78 -2.21 13.90 -9.93
CA VAL A 78 -1.05 13.24 -9.32
C VAL A 78 0.06 14.24 -9.03
N PRO A 79 0.84 14.07 -7.96
CA PRO A 79 1.99 14.94 -7.70
C PRO A 79 3.06 14.73 -8.78
N THR A 80 3.78 15.79 -9.13
CA THR A 80 4.86 15.72 -10.12
C THR A 80 6.03 14.88 -9.65
N VAL A 81 6.31 14.90 -8.34
CA VAL A 81 7.38 14.10 -7.73
C VAL A 81 6.77 13.08 -6.80
N SER A 82 6.86 11.82 -7.18
CA SER A 82 6.42 10.69 -6.36
C SER A 82 7.13 9.41 -6.79
N TRP A 83 6.87 8.32 -6.07
CA TRP A 83 7.40 7.02 -6.43
C TRP A 83 6.73 6.48 -7.69
N SER A 84 7.48 5.81 -8.55
CA SER A 84 6.97 5.30 -9.83
C SER A 84 5.73 4.42 -9.70
N THR A 85 5.60 3.68 -8.61
CA THR A 85 4.43 2.81 -8.34
C THR A 85 3.15 3.58 -7.99
N THR A 86 3.21 4.90 -7.85
CA THR A 86 2.04 5.80 -7.84
C THR A 86 1.46 5.95 -9.24
N TYR A 87 2.30 5.99 -10.27
CA TYR A 87 1.90 6.29 -11.65
C TYR A 87 1.63 5.04 -12.49
N PHE A 88 2.43 3.98 -12.33
CA PHE A 88 2.33 2.79 -13.18
C PHE A 88 0.93 2.15 -13.19
N PRO A 89 0.25 1.95 -12.05
CA PRO A 89 -1.09 1.40 -12.07
C PRO A 89 -2.11 2.29 -12.77
N LEU A 90 -1.95 3.61 -12.68
CA LEU A 90 -2.80 4.56 -13.39
C LEU A 90 -2.66 4.40 -14.89
N HIS A 91 -1.42 4.33 -15.39
CA HIS A 91 -1.13 4.10 -16.79
C HIS A 91 -1.68 2.73 -17.26
N GLN A 92 -1.44 1.68 -16.48
CA GLN A 92 -1.88 0.32 -16.81
C GLN A 92 -3.40 0.21 -16.96
N TYR A 93 -4.15 0.95 -16.17
CA TYR A 93 -5.62 0.96 -16.23
C TYR A 93 -6.20 2.09 -17.08
N GLY A 94 -5.38 2.83 -17.81
CA GLY A 94 -5.80 3.81 -18.80
C GLY A 94 -6.36 5.10 -18.20
N PHE A 95 -5.92 5.50 -17.01
CA PHE A 95 -6.21 6.83 -16.47
C PHE A 95 -5.32 7.88 -17.12
N VAL A 96 -5.86 9.07 -17.30
CA VAL A 96 -5.13 10.24 -17.80
C VAL A 96 -4.58 11.00 -16.60
N MET A 97 -3.25 11.04 -16.47
CA MET A 97 -2.58 11.69 -15.35
C MET A 97 -2.41 13.20 -15.62
N ASN A 98 -2.93 14.01 -14.72
CA ASN A 98 -2.69 15.46 -14.69
C ASN A 98 -1.72 15.74 -13.55
N PHE A 99 -0.50 16.09 -13.92
CA PHE A 99 0.55 16.35 -12.96
C PHE A 99 0.40 17.76 -12.37
N VAL A 100 0.48 17.84 -11.06
CA VAL A 100 0.51 19.09 -10.30
C VAL A 100 1.76 19.16 -9.45
N ASP A 101 2.29 20.35 -9.28
CA ASP A 101 3.43 20.56 -8.40
C ASP A 101 2.98 20.82 -6.97
N ILE A 102 3.89 20.69 -6.04
CA ILE A 102 3.69 21.04 -4.64
C ILE A 102 3.91 22.53 -4.45
N ASP A 103 3.23 23.11 -3.48
CA ASP A 103 3.56 24.45 -3.01
C ASP A 103 4.88 24.38 -2.20
N LYS A 104 5.82 25.29 -2.48
CA LYS A 104 7.15 25.29 -1.87
C LYS A 104 7.13 25.61 -0.37
N ASP A 105 6.10 26.28 0.12
CA ASP A 105 6.01 26.76 1.50
C ASP A 105 5.15 25.84 2.38
N THR A 106 4.19 25.11 1.77
CA THR A 106 3.26 24.21 2.49
C THR A 106 3.44 22.74 2.17
N LEU A 107 4.17 22.40 1.09
CA LEU A 107 4.43 21.04 0.56
C LEU A 107 3.16 20.29 0.10
#